data_8af785352e3bfd3b0dac95fea4590cc5
#
_entry.id   8af785352e3bfd3b0dac95fea4590cc5
#
_cell.length_a   1.000
_cell.length_b   1.000
_cell.length_c   1.000
_cell.angle_alpha   90.00
_cell.angle_beta   90.00
_cell.angle_gamma   90.00
#
_symmetry.space_group_name_H-M   'P 1'
#
loop_
_entity.id
_entity.type
_entity.pdbx_description
1 polymer ?
#
loop_
_entity_poly.entity_id
_entity_poly.type
_entity_poly.pdbx_seq_one_letter_code
_entity_poly.pdbx_strand_id
1 'polypeptide(L)'
;MVHTYSNYLRLEELLNLQTTASGKAGEEEHDEMLFIVIHQVYELWFKQVLHETQLLVRSLEHKDGRPMAFATFKRILTIFKTLVAQVDILETMTPVSFASFRSRLDSASGFQSAQFRQIEFALGHKVRSSYHQMPEGSNERRLLEELMGRRSVYDAFLLNLKLHGYDIPKELLERDFSEPAPEDERVREILIRIYHTDPSGRDLCERMVDVDEALQEWRYRHVKMVQRTIGTKMGTGGSAGAEYLKNTLFKPLFPDLWTIRTEL
;
A
#
# COMPACT_ATOMS: atom_id res chain seq x y z
N MET A 1 -7.96 23.33 -27.58
CA MET A 1 -9.02 22.28 -27.55
C MET A 1 -9.85 22.46 -26.29
N VAL A 2 -11.17 22.49 -26.40
CA VAL A 2 -12.04 22.53 -25.22
C VAL A 2 -12.15 21.09 -24.67
N HIS A 3 -11.87 20.92 -23.37
CA HIS A 3 -12.00 19.63 -22.73
C HIS A 3 -13.48 19.28 -22.51
N THR A 4 -13.89 18.12 -22.97
CA THR A 4 -15.16 17.48 -22.56
C THR A 4 -14.86 16.46 -21.48
N TYR A 5 -15.89 16.02 -20.73
CA TYR A 5 -15.74 14.99 -19.69
C TYR A 5 -15.07 13.72 -20.25
N SER A 6 -15.55 13.24 -21.39
CA SER A 6 -15.04 12.01 -21.99
C SER A 6 -13.58 12.13 -22.46
N ASN A 7 -13.21 13.22 -23.18
CA ASN A 7 -11.86 13.34 -23.68
C ASN A 7 -10.83 13.68 -22.57
N TYR A 8 -11.22 14.46 -21.57
CA TYR A 8 -10.35 14.76 -20.41
C TYR A 8 -10.01 13.51 -19.59
N LEU A 9 -11.02 12.64 -19.36
CA LEU A 9 -10.84 11.39 -18.62
C LEU A 9 -10.40 10.22 -19.52
N ARG A 10 -10.29 10.41 -20.84
CA ARG A 10 -9.95 9.36 -21.81
C ARG A 10 -10.86 8.13 -21.67
N LEU A 11 -12.17 8.36 -21.51
CA LEU A 11 -13.11 7.28 -21.18
C LEU A 11 -13.21 6.23 -22.27
N GLU A 12 -13.12 6.60 -23.54
CA GLU A 12 -13.14 5.65 -24.66
C GLU A 12 -12.00 4.62 -24.53
N GLU A 13 -10.79 5.07 -24.16
CA GLU A 13 -9.67 4.18 -23.97
C GLU A 13 -9.84 3.36 -22.69
N LEU A 14 -10.16 4.03 -21.56
CA LEU A 14 -10.28 3.38 -20.27
C LEU A 14 -11.32 2.26 -20.25
N LEU A 15 -12.50 2.50 -20.86
CA LEU A 15 -13.61 1.54 -20.87
C LEU A 15 -13.47 0.43 -21.93
N ASN A 16 -12.41 0.46 -22.74
CA ASN A 16 -12.06 -0.58 -23.70
C ASN A 16 -10.83 -1.43 -23.28
N LEU A 17 -10.32 -1.26 -22.05
CA LEU A 17 -9.19 -2.04 -21.53
C LEU A 17 -9.58 -3.38 -20.91
N GLN A 18 -10.88 -3.68 -20.79
CA GLN A 18 -11.39 -4.88 -20.15
C GLN A 18 -11.63 -5.97 -21.22
N THR A 19 -10.61 -6.78 -21.48
CA THR A 19 -10.72 -7.88 -22.45
C THR A 19 -10.55 -9.21 -21.73
N THR A 20 -11.62 -10.02 -21.72
CA THR A 20 -11.65 -11.33 -21.06
C THR A 20 -10.83 -12.37 -21.84
N ALA A 21 -10.06 -13.19 -21.16
CA ALA A 21 -9.33 -14.31 -21.77
C ALA A 21 -10.31 -15.42 -22.22
N SER A 22 -11.38 -15.64 -21.44
CA SER A 22 -12.46 -16.58 -21.78
C SER A 22 -13.19 -16.16 -23.07
N GLY A 23 -13.51 -14.86 -23.23
CA GLY A 23 -14.13 -14.34 -24.46
C GLY A 23 -13.24 -14.50 -25.69
N LYS A 24 -11.92 -14.29 -25.56
CA LYS A 24 -10.96 -14.58 -26.64
C LYS A 24 -10.93 -16.06 -27.03
N ALA A 25 -11.19 -16.96 -26.09
CA ALA A 25 -11.29 -18.39 -26.35
C ALA A 25 -12.66 -18.83 -26.90
N GLY A 26 -13.63 -17.90 -27.03
CA GLY A 26 -14.97 -18.20 -27.50
C GLY A 26 -15.93 -18.82 -26.47
N GLU A 27 -15.54 -18.78 -25.18
CA GLU A 27 -16.29 -19.32 -24.05
C GLU A 27 -16.34 -18.29 -22.93
N GLU A 28 -17.07 -17.19 -23.15
CA GLU A 28 -17.08 -16.04 -22.23
C GLU A 28 -17.66 -16.40 -20.86
N GLU A 29 -16.89 -16.14 -19.82
CA GLU A 29 -17.25 -16.30 -18.43
C GLU A 29 -17.64 -14.95 -17.81
N HIS A 30 -18.88 -14.81 -17.40
CA HIS A 30 -19.47 -13.52 -16.96
C HIS A 30 -18.64 -12.84 -15.85
N ASP A 31 -18.21 -13.58 -14.83
CA ASP A 31 -17.52 -13.04 -13.66
C ASP A 31 -16.06 -12.65 -13.94
N GLU A 32 -15.48 -13.04 -15.08
CA GLU A 32 -14.14 -12.59 -15.46
C GLU A 32 -14.10 -11.08 -15.70
N MET A 33 -15.17 -10.47 -16.22
CA MET A 33 -15.27 -9.02 -16.35
C MET A 33 -15.19 -8.34 -14.98
N LEU A 34 -15.92 -8.83 -13.97
CA LEU A 34 -15.83 -8.32 -12.61
C LEU A 34 -14.39 -8.43 -12.05
N PHE A 35 -13.75 -9.58 -12.28
CA PHE A 35 -12.37 -9.81 -11.84
C PHE A 35 -11.40 -8.79 -12.45
N ILE A 36 -11.50 -8.49 -13.75
CA ILE A 36 -10.66 -7.50 -14.41
C ILE A 36 -10.93 -6.10 -13.87
N VAL A 37 -12.19 -5.67 -13.86
CA VAL A 37 -12.58 -4.32 -13.44
C VAL A 37 -12.13 -4.03 -12.01
N ILE A 38 -12.38 -4.94 -11.07
CA ILE A 38 -12.03 -4.70 -9.68
C ILE A 38 -10.51 -4.56 -9.48
N HIS A 39 -9.69 -5.36 -10.16
CA HIS A 39 -8.24 -5.26 -10.08
C HIS A 39 -7.72 -3.97 -10.73
N GLN A 40 -8.28 -3.55 -11.87
CA GLN A 40 -7.95 -2.26 -12.49
C GLN A 40 -8.29 -1.08 -11.56
N VAL A 41 -9.44 -1.14 -10.88
CA VAL A 41 -9.84 -0.10 -9.91
C VAL A 41 -8.89 -0.07 -8.71
N TYR A 42 -8.44 -1.23 -8.21
CA TYR A 42 -7.40 -1.28 -7.16
C TYR A 42 -6.10 -0.62 -7.63
N GLU A 43 -5.63 -0.94 -8.82
CA GLU A 43 -4.40 -0.35 -9.37
C GLU A 43 -4.51 1.17 -9.58
N LEU A 44 -5.68 1.68 -9.96
CA LEU A 44 -5.94 3.13 -10.05
C LEU A 44 -5.91 3.79 -8.66
N TRP A 45 -6.49 3.17 -7.64
CA TRP A 45 -6.38 3.66 -6.26
C TRP A 45 -4.97 3.57 -5.71
N PHE A 46 -4.22 2.52 -6.01
CA PHE A 46 -2.81 2.41 -5.62
C PHE A 46 -1.97 3.53 -6.24
N LYS A 47 -2.23 3.87 -7.51
CA LYS A 47 -1.60 5.02 -8.17
C LYS A 47 -1.90 6.33 -7.43
N GLN A 48 -3.15 6.54 -7.01
CA GLN A 48 -3.53 7.73 -6.25
C GLN A 48 -2.88 7.73 -4.85
N VAL A 49 -2.85 6.60 -4.14
CA VAL A 49 -2.16 6.49 -2.85
C VAL A 49 -0.68 6.82 -2.99
N LEU A 50 0.00 6.33 -4.02
CA LEU A 50 1.41 6.65 -4.28
C LEU A 50 1.62 8.14 -4.55
N HIS A 51 0.72 8.76 -5.31
CA HIS A 51 0.75 10.21 -5.57
C HIS A 51 0.61 11.01 -4.26
N GLU A 52 -0.35 10.66 -3.41
CA GLU A 52 -0.54 11.29 -2.09
C GLU A 52 0.67 11.02 -1.17
N THR A 53 1.20 9.82 -1.15
CA THR A 53 2.37 9.47 -0.32
C THR A 53 3.60 10.29 -0.68
N GLN A 54 3.81 10.57 -1.96
CA GLN A 54 4.89 11.48 -2.38
C GLN A 54 4.67 12.91 -1.87
N LEU A 55 3.43 13.42 -1.88
CA LEU A 55 3.11 14.73 -1.31
C LEU A 55 3.29 14.71 0.21
N LEU A 56 2.89 13.63 0.88
CA LEU A 56 3.04 13.45 2.32
C LEU A 56 4.52 13.52 2.74
N VAL A 57 5.39 12.77 2.07
CA VAL A 57 6.84 12.80 2.34
C VAL A 57 7.39 14.22 2.19
N ARG A 58 7.13 14.88 1.05
CA ARG A 58 7.58 16.27 0.83
C ARG A 58 7.05 17.22 1.90
N SER A 59 5.79 17.07 2.31
CA SER A 59 5.20 17.91 3.34
C SER A 59 5.86 17.72 4.70
N LEU A 60 6.16 16.48 5.08
CA LEU A 60 6.85 16.18 6.34
C LEU A 60 8.31 16.63 6.37
N GLU A 61 8.96 16.76 5.21
CA GLU A 61 10.32 17.27 5.06
C GLU A 61 10.42 18.81 5.28
N HIS A 62 9.30 19.51 5.45
CA HIS A 62 9.26 20.93 5.73
C HIS A 62 8.62 21.24 7.09
N LYS A 63 9.18 22.23 7.81
CA LYS A 63 8.72 22.60 9.14
C LYS A 63 7.23 22.99 9.15
N ASP A 64 6.80 23.76 8.17
CA ASP A 64 5.43 24.25 8.06
C ASP A 64 4.49 23.31 7.28
N GLY A 65 4.94 22.08 6.99
CA GLY A 65 4.22 21.15 6.12
C GLY A 65 3.12 20.32 6.80
N ARG A 66 3.01 20.34 8.14
CA ARG A 66 2.02 19.53 8.90
C ARG A 66 0.57 19.73 8.43
N PRO A 67 0.06 20.94 8.16
CA PRO A 67 -1.31 21.11 7.69
C PRO A 67 -1.60 20.34 6.38
N MET A 68 -0.65 20.39 5.43
CA MET A 68 -0.76 19.62 4.19
C MET A 68 -0.63 18.12 4.44
N ALA A 69 0.29 17.71 5.33
CA ALA A 69 0.43 16.30 5.73
C ALA A 69 -0.87 15.75 6.32
N PHE A 70 -1.56 16.47 7.21
CA PHE A 70 -2.85 16.05 7.77
C PHE A 70 -3.95 15.90 6.71
N ALA A 71 -4.03 16.85 5.75
CA ALA A 71 -4.98 16.75 4.64
C ALA A 71 -4.70 15.51 3.77
N THR A 72 -3.41 15.23 3.52
CA THR A 72 -2.95 14.08 2.74
C THR A 72 -3.22 12.77 3.47
N PHE A 73 -2.92 12.67 4.77
CA PHE A 73 -3.28 11.52 5.59
C PHE A 73 -4.77 11.20 5.53
N LYS A 74 -5.62 12.24 5.70
CA LYS A 74 -7.08 12.07 5.61
C LYS A 74 -7.49 11.44 4.27
N ARG A 75 -6.89 11.85 3.15
CA ARG A 75 -7.19 11.31 1.83
C ARG A 75 -6.74 9.87 1.69
N ILE A 76 -5.50 9.55 2.08
CA ILE A 76 -4.95 8.19 2.07
C ILE A 76 -5.85 7.25 2.86
N LEU A 77 -6.21 7.62 4.09
CA LEU A 77 -7.10 6.85 4.96
C LEU A 77 -8.49 6.63 4.34
N THR A 78 -9.05 7.66 3.71
CA THR A 78 -10.35 7.53 3.03
C THR A 78 -10.26 6.55 1.85
N ILE A 79 -9.16 6.57 1.09
CA ILE A 79 -8.92 5.61 0.01
C ILE A 79 -8.80 4.19 0.57
N PHE A 80 -8.04 3.97 1.66
CA PHE A 80 -7.94 2.64 2.27
C PHE A 80 -9.29 2.09 2.73
N LYS A 81 -10.14 2.91 3.35
CA LYS A 81 -11.52 2.51 3.69
C LYS A 81 -12.32 2.08 2.45
N THR A 82 -12.16 2.78 1.34
CA THR A 82 -12.78 2.40 0.06
C THR A 82 -12.22 1.07 -0.45
N LEU A 83 -10.90 0.87 -0.38
CA LEU A 83 -10.26 -0.40 -0.78
C LEU A 83 -10.74 -1.58 0.06
N VAL A 84 -10.90 -1.40 1.37
CA VAL A 84 -11.48 -2.42 2.26
C VAL A 84 -12.92 -2.75 1.86
N ALA A 85 -13.76 -1.74 1.65
CA ALA A 85 -15.15 -1.93 1.26
C ALA A 85 -15.30 -2.60 -0.13
N GLN A 86 -14.39 -2.34 -1.05
CA GLN A 86 -14.42 -2.94 -2.40
C GLN A 86 -14.17 -4.46 -2.39
N VAL A 87 -13.56 -5.00 -1.33
CA VAL A 87 -13.40 -6.46 -1.17
C VAL A 87 -14.77 -7.15 -1.16
N ASP A 88 -15.80 -6.51 -0.59
CA ASP A 88 -17.16 -7.05 -0.55
C ASP A 88 -17.73 -7.29 -1.96
N ILE A 89 -17.38 -6.44 -2.93
CA ILE A 89 -17.80 -6.61 -4.33
C ILE A 89 -17.14 -7.87 -4.91
N LEU A 90 -15.84 -8.05 -4.70
CA LEU A 90 -15.10 -9.23 -5.18
C LEU A 90 -15.61 -10.53 -4.52
N GLU A 91 -16.01 -10.47 -3.26
CA GLU A 91 -16.57 -11.61 -2.50
C GLU A 91 -17.97 -12.05 -2.99
N THR A 92 -18.62 -11.27 -3.86
CA THR A 92 -19.85 -11.74 -4.54
C THR A 92 -19.58 -12.84 -5.55
N MET A 93 -18.36 -12.92 -6.09
CA MET A 93 -17.92 -13.99 -6.98
C MET A 93 -17.72 -15.29 -6.18
N THR A 94 -18.40 -16.35 -6.62
CA THR A 94 -18.28 -17.66 -5.95
C THR A 94 -16.97 -18.36 -6.31
N PRO A 95 -16.48 -19.28 -5.47
CA PRO A 95 -15.32 -20.13 -5.81
C PRO A 95 -15.52 -20.91 -7.11
N VAL A 96 -16.75 -21.27 -7.47
CA VAL A 96 -17.08 -21.99 -8.71
C VAL A 96 -16.94 -21.06 -9.91
N SER A 97 -17.49 -19.84 -9.82
CA SER A 97 -17.36 -18.82 -10.87
C SER A 97 -15.90 -18.45 -11.12
N PHE A 98 -15.10 -18.30 -10.04
CA PHE A 98 -13.66 -18.05 -10.20
C PHE A 98 -12.93 -19.25 -10.84
N ALA A 99 -13.30 -20.47 -10.48
CA ALA A 99 -12.67 -21.66 -11.01
C ALA A 99 -12.91 -21.86 -12.52
N SER A 100 -14.03 -21.35 -13.08
CA SER A 100 -14.37 -21.52 -14.49
C SER A 100 -13.39 -20.83 -15.44
N PHE A 101 -12.84 -19.66 -15.06
CA PHE A 101 -11.86 -18.94 -15.88
C PHE A 101 -10.43 -18.94 -15.32
N ARG A 102 -10.21 -19.41 -14.07
CA ARG A 102 -8.91 -19.37 -13.39
C ARG A 102 -7.76 -19.98 -14.22
N SER A 103 -8.02 -21.08 -14.92
CA SER A 103 -7.01 -21.73 -15.75
C SER A 103 -6.50 -20.89 -16.92
N ARG A 104 -7.27 -19.86 -17.31
CA ARG A 104 -6.95 -18.91 -18.40
C ARG A 104 -6.13 -17.71 -17.92
N LEU A 105 -5.92 -17.58 -16.60
CA LEU A 105 -5.09 -16.51 -16.04
C LEU A 105 -3.57 -16.81 -16.12
N ASP A 106 -3.20 -18.01 -16.51
CA ASP A 106 -1.81 -18.47 -16.57
C ASP A 106 -1.04 -18.17 -15.26
N SER A 107 0.03 -17.39 -15.35
CA SER A 107 0.84 -16.96 -14.20
C SER A 107 0.41 -15.60 -13.63
N ALA A 108 -0.65 -14.96 -14.15
CA ALA A 108 -1.10 -13.66 -13.65
C ALA A 108 -1.56 -13.76 -12.19
N SER A 109 -0.97 -12.94 -11.34
CA SER A 109 -1.18 -12.98 -9.89
C SER A 109 -1.09 -11.59 -9.28
N GLY A 110 -1.92 -11.31 -8.27
CA GLY A 110 -1.85 -10.08 -7.47
C GLY A 110 -0.49 -9.87 -6.78
N PHE A 111 0.33 -10.91 -6.61
CA PHE A 111 1.71 -10.78 -6.15
C PHE A 111 2.59 -9.93 -7.08
N GLN A 112 2.20 -9.81 -8.33
CA GLN A 112 2.89 -9.03 -9.35
C GLN A 112 2.46 -7.55 -9.36
N SER A 113 1.59 -7.10 -8.44
CA SER A 113 1.26 -5.69 -8.32
C SER A 113 2.48 -4.89 -7.85
N ALA A 114 3.15 -4.27 -8.80
CA ALA A 114 4.30 -3.42 -8.52
C ALA A 114 3.88 -2.16 -7.74
N GLN A 115 2.69 -1.61 -7.99
CA GLN A 115 2.21 -0.43 -7.27
C GLN A 115 1.96 -0.72 -5.79
N PHE A 116 1.41 -1.89 -5.46
CA PHE A 116 1.25 -2.27 -4.05
C PHE A 116 2.61 -2.39 -3.34
N ARG A 117 3.62 -2.99 -3.99
CA ARG A 117 4.99 -3.04 -3.44
C ARG A 117 5.59 -1.65 -3.28
N GLN A 118 5.35 -0.74 -4.22
CA GLN A 118 5.77 0.66 -4.10
C GLN A 118 5.12 1.34 -2.88
N ILE A 119 3.85 1.09 -2.58
CA ILE A 119 3.17 1.60 -1.38
C ILE A 119 3.87 1.07 -0.12
N GLU A 120 4.14 -0.23 -0.03
CA GLU A 120 4.84 -0.83 1.11
C GLU A 120 6.21 -0.17 1.32
N PHE A 121 7.00 0.02 0.26
CA PHE A 121 8.32 0.68 0.33
C PHE A 121 8.22 2.15 0.72
N ALA A 122 7.26 2.87 0.14
CA ALA A 122 7.03 4.28 0.44
C ALA A 122 6.61 4.49 1.91
N LEU A 123 5.90 3.54 2.51
CA LEU A 123 5.53 3.56 3.92
C LEU A 123 6.66 3.10 4.85
N GLY A 124 7.70 2.42 4.35
CA GLY A 124 8.86 1.99 5.14
C GLY A 124 9.08 0.48 5.21
N HIS A 125 8.14 -0.33 4.71
CA HIS A 125 8.29 -1.79 4.68
C HIS A 125 9.12 -2.24 3.47
N LYS A 126 10.45 -2.04 3.55
CA LYS A 126 11.39 -2.30 2.46
C LYS A 126 11.95 -3.71 2.55
N VAL A 127 11.42 -4.59 1.70
CA VAL A 127 11.84 -6.00 1.62
C VAL A 127 12.46 -6.26 0.24
N ARG A 128 13.79 -6.38 0.18
CA ARG A 128 14.53 -6.56 -1.09
C ARG A 128 14.04 -7.75 -1.92
N SER A 129 13.68 -8.87 -1.29
CA SER A 129 13.19 -10.05 -2.01
C SER A 129 11.88 -9.82 -2.76
N SER A 130 11.10 -8.79 -2.43
CA SER A 130 9.80 -8.56 -3.06
C SER A 130 9.90 -8.06 -4.50
N TYR A 131 10.97 -7.34 -4.89
CA TYR A 131 11.13 -6.90 -6.28
C TYR A 131 11.79 -7.97 -7.19
N HIS A 132 12.39 -9.01 -6.62
CA HIS A 132 12.89 -10.15 -7.41
C HIS A 132 11.77 -10.92 -8.12
N GLN A 133 10.52 -10.72 -7.71
CA GLN A 133 9.36 -11.29 -8.39
C GLN A 133 9.03 -10.57 -9.71
N MET A 134 9.59 -9.37 -9.93
CA MET A 134 9.44 -8.62 -11.17
C MET A 134 10.53 -9.06 -12.17
N PRO A 135 10.20 -9.17 -13.48
CA PRO A 135 11.19 -9.51 -14.49
C PRO A 135 12.40 -8.58 -14.47
N GLU A 136 13.59 -9.13 -14.68
CA GLU A 136 14.80 -8.31 -14.82
C GLU A 136 14.68 -7.34 -15.99
N GLY A 137 15.10 -6.08 -15.76
CA GLY A 137 15.01 -5.02 -16.75
C GLY A 137 13.60 -4.46 -16.99
N SER A 138 12.57 -4.96 -16.30
CA SER A 138 11.23 -4.38 -16.38
C SER A 138 11.17 -2.98 -15.78
N ASN A 139 10.24 -2.16 -16.28
CA ASN A 139 10.02 -0.83 -15.75
C ASN A 139 9.55 -0.86 -14.27
N GLU A 140 8.74 -1.85 -13.93
CA GLU A 140 8.24 -2.10 -12.59
C GLU A 140 9.38 -2.36 -11.61
N ARG A 141 10.34 -3.23 -11.97
CA ARG A 141 11.51 -3.52 -11.16
C ARG A 141 12.38 -2.28 -10.96
N ARG A 142 12.66 -1.53 -12.02
CA ARG A 142 13.43 -0.29 -11.96
C ARG A 142 12.81 0.73 -11.01
N LEU A 143 11.47 0.92 -11.08
CA LEU A 143 10.75 1.83 -10.18
C LEU A 143 10.85 1.40 -8.71
N LEU A 144 10.79 0.10 -8.43
CA LEU A 144 10.95 -0.44 -7.06
C LEU A 144 12.39 -0.24 -6.56
N GLU A 145 13.40 -0.49 -7.40
CA GLU A 145 14.81 -0.27 -7.06
C GLU A 145 15.09 1.21 -6.77
N GLU A 146 14.54 2.14 -7.56
CA GLU A 146 14.63 3.57 -7.31
C GLU A 146 13.98 3.97 -5.98
N LEU A 147 12.80 3.41 -5.68
CA LEU A 147 12.05 3.74 -4.47
C LEU A 147 12.73 3.18 -3.21
N MET A 148 13.45 2.06 -3.35
CA MET A 148 14.18 1.44 -2.26
C MET A 148 15.17 2.42 -1.58
N GLY A 149 15.92 3.20 -2.36
CA GLY A 149 16.90 4.18 -1.85
C GLY A 149 16.30 5.51 -1.37
N ARG A 150 14.99 5.73 -1.54
CA ARG A 150 14.35 6.99 -1.13
C ARG A 150 13.89 6.94 0.32
N ARG A 151 13.77 8.11 0.96
CA ARG A 151 13.11 8.24 2.26
C ARG A 151 11.67 7.72 2.21
N SER A 152 11.30 6.95 3.20
CA SER A 152 9.92 6.53 3.45
C SER A 152 9.13 7.61 4.21
N VAL A 153 7.83 7.37 4.38
CA VAL A 153 6.97 8.21 5.26
C VAL A 153 7.51 8.22 6.69
N TYR A 154 8.03 7.09 7.20
CA TYR A 154 8.60 7.04 8.54
C TYR A 154 9.89 7.85 8.64
N ASP A 155 10.77 7.79 7.63
CA ASP A 155 11.99 8.62 7.60
C ASP A 155 11.66 10.11 7.57
N ALA A 156 10.66 10.50 6.77
CA ALA A 156 10.18 11.87 6.69
C ALA A 156 9.49 12.33 7.99
N PHE A 157 8.79 11.43 8.68
CA PHE A 157 8.23 11.68 10.01
C PHE A 157 9.32 11.96 11.03
N LEU A 158 10.38 11.15 11.11
CA LEU A 158 11.52 11.40 12.01
C LEU A 158 12.19 12.74 11.70
N LEU A 159 12.37 13.06 10.44
CA LEU A 159 12.90 14.37 10.03
C LEU A 159 11.97 15.51 10.46
N ASN A 160 10.64 15.36 10.33
CA ASN A 160 9.68 16.35 10.80
C ASN A 160 9.79 16.60 12.30
N LEU A 161 9.95 15.55 13.09
CA LEU A 161 10.18 15.68 14.53
C LEU A 161 11.48 16.47 14.81
N LYS A 162 12.56 16.19 14.09
CA LYS A 162 13.83 16.95 14.19
C LYS A 162 13.64 18.43 13.87
N LEU A 163 12.91 18.75 12.80
CA LEU A 163 12.61 20.14 12.41
C LEU A 163 11.79 20.89 13.46
N HIS A 164 11.02 20.16 14.30
CA HIS A 164 10.26 20.73 15.41
C HIS A 164 11.03 20.74 16.74
N GLY A 165 12.33 20.45 16.72
CA GLY A 165 13.21 20.61 17.89
C GLY A 165 13.37 19.36 18.75
N TYR A 166 12.88 18.21 18.30
CA TYR A 166 13.14 16.93 18.97
C TYR A 166 14.53 16.42 18.59
N ASP A 167 15.24 15.84 19.56
CA ASP A 167 16.61 15.36 19.36
C ASP A 167 16.67 13.96 18.76
N ILE A 168 16.16 13.84 17.52
CA ILE A 168 16.22 12.59 16.76
C ILE A 168 17.67 12.24 16.47
N PRO A 169 18.11 10.98 16.73
CA PRO A 169 19.47 10.52 16.48
C PRO A 169 19.89 10.74 15.02
N LYS A 170 21.10 11.30 14.85
CA LYS A 170 21.62 11.67 13.52
C LYS A 170 21.75 10.46 12.60
N GLU A 171 22.17 9.32 13.15
CA GLU A 171 22.33 8.06 12.44
C GLU A 171 21.00 7.53 11.83
N LEU A 172 19.86 7.84 12.44
CA LEU A 172 18.54 7.49 11.88
C LEU A 172 18.14 8.40 10.72
N LEU A 173 18.62 9.64 10.71
CA LEU A 173 18.33 10.63 9.66
C LEU A 173 19.25 10.50 8.44
N GLU A 174 20.45 9.89 8.62
CA GLU A 174 21.50 9.77 7.58
C GLU A 174 21.79 8.31 7.19
N ARG A 175 20.99 7.35 7.66
CA ARG A 175 21.19 5.92 7.39
C ARG A 175 21.02 5.57 5.89
N ASP A 176 21.36 4.36 5.53
CA ASP A 176 20.97 3.78 4.25
C ASP A 176 19.44 3.57 4.22
N PHE A 177 18.74 4.37 3.42
CA PHE A 177 17.29 4.29 3.28
C PHE A 177 16.81 3.05 2.49
N SER A 178 17.70 2.24 1.97
CA SER A 178 17.32 0.99 1.31
C SER A 178 16.94 -0.13 2.30
N GLU A 179 17.18 0.08 3.58
CA GLU A 179 16.78 -0.82 4.65
C GLU A 179 15.60 -0.22 5.46
N PRO A 180 14.74 -1.03 6.08
CA PRO A 180 13.75 -0.53 7.02
C PRO A 180 14.39 0.27 8.15
N ALA A 181 13.69 1.26 8.70
CA ALA A 181 14.16 1.96 9.88
C ALA A 181 14.19 1.00 11.08
N PRO A 182 15.30 0.92 11.83
CA PRO A 182 15.34 0.12 13.05
C PRO A 182 14.46 0.76 14.14
N GLU A 183 13.98 -0.07 15.06
CA GLU A 183 13.42 0.41 16.33
C GLU A 183 14.53 1.09 17.16
N ASP A 184 14.18 2.18 17.87
CA ASP A 184 15.14 2.92 18.67
C ASP A 184 14.51 3.43 19.97
N GLU A 185 15.08 3.04 21.11
CA GLU A 185 14.57 3.41 22.44
C GLU A 185 14.54 4.93 22.63
N ARG A 186 15.53 5.66 22.12
CA ARG A 186 15.58 7.13 22.21
C ARG A 186 14.43 7.78 21.44
N VAL A 187 14.03 7.18 20.31
CA VAL A 187 12.85 7.62 19.56
C VAL A 187 11.59 7.36 20.39
N ARG A 188 11.46 6.19 21.03
CA ARG A 188 10.32 5.89 21.91
C ARG A 188 10.19 6.88 23.05
N GLU A 189 11.26 7.22 23.74
CA GLU A 189 11.27 8.24 24.78
C GLU A 189 10.78 9.61 24.27
N ILE A 190 11.22 10.00 23.06
CA ILE A 190 10.76 11.23 22.40
C ILE A 190 9.26 11.15 22.09
N LEU A 191 8.78 10.04 21.56
CA LEU A 191 7.36 9.84 21.22
C LEU A 191 6.49 9.91 22.48
N ILE A 192 6.87 9.26 23.58
CA ILE A 192 6.17 9.34 24.87
C ILE A 192 6.06 10.81 25.32
N ARG A 193 7.16 11.55 25.27
CA ARG A 193 7.14 12.98 25.60
C ARG A 193 6.20 13.77 24.70
N ILE A 194 6.19 13.50 23.38
CA ILE A 194 5.26 14.13 22.41
C ILE A 194 3.81 13.89 22.83
N TYR A 195 3.45 12.67 23.19
CA TYR A 195 2.09 12.33 23.60
C TYR A 195 1.61 13.16 24.80
N HIS A 196 2.49 13.45 25.72
CA HIS A 196 2.15 14.21 26.93
C HIS A 196 2.23 15.74 26.74
N THR A 197 3.08 16.25 25.84
CA THR A 197 3.44 17.68 25.84
C THR A 197 3.18 18.41 24.52
N ASP A 198 3.01 17.70 23.37
CA ASP A 198 2.81 18.31 22.06
C ASP A 198 1.53 17.77 21.37
N PRO A 199 0.38 18.47 21.52
CA PRO A 199 -0.86 18.03 20.89
C PRO A 199 -0.75 17.85 19.37
N SER A 200 -0.02 18.73 18.67
CA SER A 200 0.16 18.63 17.21
C SER A 200 1.05 17.46 16.81
N GLY A 201 2.12 17.20 17.59
CA GLY A 201 2.98 16.04 17.41
C GLY A 201 2.23 14.75 17.69
N ARG A 202 1.43 14.71 18.75
CA ARG A 202 0.55 13.57 19.06
C ARG A 202 -0.43 13.28 17.93
N ASP A 203 -1.12 14.31 17.41
CA ASP A 203 -2.04 14.13 16.29
C ASP A 203 -1.33 13.57 15.05
N LEU A 204 -0.08 13.97 14.81
CA LEU A 204 0.73 13.41 13.74
C LEU A 204 1.03 11.93 13.98
N CYS A 205 1.43 11.55 15.20
CA CYS A 205 1.65 10.16 15.59
C CYS A 205 0.39 9.30 15.39
N GLU A 206 -0.78 9.82 15.79
CA GLU A 206 -2.06 9.12 15.58
C GLU A 206 -2.37 8.91 14.09
N ARG A 207 -2.09 9.90 13.22
CA ARG A 207 -2.28 9.70 11.76
C ARG A 207 -1.34 8.64 11.19
N MET A 208 -0.13 8.52 11.72
CA MET A 208 0.77 7.43 11.33
C MET A 208 0.19 6.06 11.72
N VAL A 209 -0.29 5.93 12.96
CA VAL A 209 -0.92 4.70 13.44
C VAL A 209 -2.18 4.36 12.64
N ASP A 210 -3.04 5.35 12.36
CA ASP A 210 -4.24 5.16 11.54
C ASP A 210 -3.89 4.56 10.15
N VAL A 211 -2.80 5.02 9.51
CA VAL A 211 -2.36 4.47 8.19
C VAL A 211 -1.85 3.04 8.33
N ASP A 212 -1.10 2.74 9.38
CA ASP A 212 -0.62 1.39 9.64
C ASP A 212 -1.81 0.43 9.85
N GLU A 213 -2.75 0.81 10.70
CA GLU A 213 -3.97 0.04 10.96
C GLU A 213 -4.79 -0.18 9.68
N ALA A 214 -5.00 0.87 8.88
CA ALA A 214 -5.76 0.79 7.64
C ALA A 214 -5.12 -0.18 6.62
N LEU A 215 -3.79 -0.22 6.53
CA LEU A 215 -3.08 -1.20 5.69
C LEU A 215 -3.24 -2.62 6.24
N GLN A 216 -3.16 -2.81 7.56
CA GLN A 216 -3.36 -4.11 8.20
C GLN A 216 -4.80 -4.62 8.01
N GLU A 217 -5.80 -3.75 8.12
CA GLU A 217 -7.20 -4.08 7.87
C GLU A 217 -7.39 -4.55 6.41
N TRP A 218 -6.81 -3.81 5.46
CA TRP A 218 -6.86 -4.19 4.05
C TRP A 218 -6.17 -5.55 3.81
N ARG A 219 -4.98 -5.77 4.39
CA ARG A 219 -4.27 -7.06 4.31
C ARG A 219 -5.11 -8.21 4.88
N TYR A 220 -5.73 -8.00 6.03
CA TYR A 220 -6.59 -9.01 6.65
C TYR A 220 -7.79 -9.36 5.77
N ARG A 221 -8.50 -8.35 5.25
CA ARG A 221 -9.63 -8.55 4.35
C ARG A 221 -9.20 -9.28 3.07
N HIS A 222 -8.08 -8.90 2.50
CA HIS A 222 -7.52 -9.56 1.32
C HIS A 222 -7.17 -11.04 1.57
N VAL A 223 -6.51 -11.36 2.70
CA VAL A 223 -6.24 -12.75 3.10
C VAL A 223 -7.54 -13.56 3.21
N LYS A 224 -8.56 -13.01 3.85
CA LYS A 224 -9.86 -13.68 4.01
C LYS A 224 -10.56 -13.91 2.68
N MET A 225 -10.55 -12.92 1.81
CA MET A 225 -11.10 -13.04 0.45
C MET A 225 -10.37 -14.16 -0.32
N VAL A 226 -9.04 -14.20 -0.32
CA VAL A 226 -8.27 -15.26 -0.98
C VAL A 226 -8.60 -16.63 -0.40
N GLN A 227 -8.66 -16.77 0.94
CA GLN A 227 -9.07 -18.03 1.59
C GLN A 227 -10.48 -18.46 1.17
N ARG A 228 -11.41 -17.52 1.10
CA ARG A 228 -12.81 -17.79 0.69
C ARG A 228 -12.90 -18.23 -0.76
N THR A 229 -12.05 -17.69 -1.65
CA THR A 229 -12.10 -17.94 -3.10
C THR A 229 -11.37 -19.21 -3.52
N ILE A 230 -10.16 -19.44 -3.02
CA ILE A 230 -9.30 -20.56 -3.44
C ILE A 230 -8.93 -21.54 -2.33
N GLY A 231 -9.31 -21.25 -1.08
CA GLY A 231 -8.97 -22.10 0.07
C GLY A 231 -7.48 -22.21 0.29
N THR A 232 -6.97 -23.43 0.35
CA THR A 232 -5.54 -23.75 0.52
C THR A 232 -4.82 -24.01 -0.80
N LYS A 233 -5.49 -23.81 -1.95
CA LYS A 233 -4.86 -24.01 -3.26
C LYS A 233 -3.73 -23.01 -3.48
N MET A 234 -2.71 -23.42 -4.24
CA MET A 234 -1.64 -22.50 -4.67
C MET A 234 -2.21 -21.34 -5.48
N GLY A 235 -1.66 -20.14 -5.28
CA GLY A 235 -1.97 -18.99 -6.13
C GLY A 235 -1.50 -19.21 -7.58
N THR A 236 -2.08 -18.51 -8.54
CA THR A 236 -1.69 -18.56 -9.96
C THR A 236 -0.23 -18.19 -10.18
N GLY A 237 0.36 -17.33 -9.35
CA GLY A 237 1.79 -16.97 -9.38
C GLY A 237 2.73 -17.96 -8.65
N GLY A 238 2.27 -19.18 -8.34
CA GLY A 238 3.13 -20.21 -7.72
C GLY A 238 3.43 -20.01 -6.24
N SER A 239 2.84 -19.01 -5.59
CA SER A 239 3.00 -18.77 -4.15
C SER A 239 2.12 -19.72 -3.33
N ALA A 240 2.46 -19.89 -2.03
CA ALA A 240 1.63 -20.62 -1.07
C ALA A 240 0.25 -19.96 -0.82
N GLY A 241 -0.19 -19.05 -1.68
CA GLY A 241 -1.50 -18.41 -1.63
C GLY A 241 -1.77 -17.72 -0.30
N ALA A 242 -2.91 -18.04 0.33
CA ALA A 242 -3.33 -17.43 1.59
C ALA A 242 -2.32 -17.62 2.74
N GLU A 243 -1.54 -18.70 2.75
CA GLU A 243 -0.57 -18.95 3.84
C GLU A 243 0.59 -17.96 3.82
N TYR A 244 1.12 -17.65 2.64
CA TYR A 244 2.13 -16.59 2.52
C TYR A 244 1.59 -15.24 2.99
N LEU A 245 0.36 -14.89 2.58
CA LEU A 245 -0.27 -13.62 2.94
C LEU A 245 -0.49 -13.48 4.44
N LYS A 246 -0.81 -14.57 5.16
CA LYS A 246 -0.93 -14.56 6.62
C LYS A 246 0.33 -14.07 7.32
N ASN A 247 1.50 -14.40 6.78
CA ASN A 247 2.78 -13.96 7.35
C ASN A 247 3.03 -12.45 7.24
N THR A 248 2.20 -11.72 6.50
CA THR A 248 2.25 -10.26 6.40
C THR A 248 1.33 -9.57 7.41
N LEU A 249 0.42 -10.33 8.06
CA LEU A 249 -0.47 -9.81 9.08
C LEU A 249 0.30 -9.49 10.38
N PHE A 250 -0.19 -8.52 11.12
CA PHE A 250 0.36 -8.10 12.42
C PHE A 250 1.83 -7.64 12.39
N LYS A 251 2.35 -7.29 11.21
CA LYS A 251 3.66 -6.65 11.07
C LYS A 251 3.46 -5.15 10.93
N PRO A 252 3.73 -4.37 11.99
CA PRO A 252 3.53 -2.94 11.94
C PRO A 252 4.51 -2.27 10.98
N LEU A 253 4.06 -1.18 10.35
CA LEU A 253 4.93 -0.31 9.55
C LEU A 253 5.79 0.59 10.44
N PHE A 254 5.26 0.98 11.60
CA PHE A 254 5.84 1.94 12.52
C PHE A 254 5.93 1.35 13.94
N PRO A 255 6.81 0.37 14.18
CA PRO A 255 6.81 -0.43 15.41
C PRO A 255 7.01 0.42 16.68
N ASP A 256 7.85 1.46 16.67
CA ASP A 256 8.04 2.32 17.84
C ASP A 256 6.73 2.98 18.32
N LEU A 257 5.84 3.39 17.37
CA LEU A 257 4.54 3.97 17.72
C LEU A 257 3.57 2.97 18.38
N TRP A 258 3.72 1.69 18.07
CA TRP A 258 2.94 0.63 18.72
C TRP A 258 3.53 0.24 20.07
N THR A 259 4.87 0.13 20.16
CA THR A 259 5.57 -0.29 21.37
C THR A 259 5.30 0.65 22.55
N ILE A 260 5.28 1.98 22.30
CA ILE A 260 5.05 2.95 23.38
C ILE A 260 3.65 2.90 24.01
N ARG A 261 2.65 2.20 23.38
CA ARG A 261 1.27 2.18 23.89
C ARG A 261 1.13 1.66 25.32
N THR A 262 2.03 0.80 25.73
CA THR A 262 2.03 0.28 27.11
C THR A 262 2.66 1.23 28.12
N GLU A 263 3.29 2.32 27.66
CA GLU A 263 4.03 3.29 28.48
C GLU A 263 3.33 4.66 28.54
N LEU A 264 2.23 4.84 27.80
CA LEU A 264 1.39 6.05 27.80
C LEU A 264 0.33 6.00 28.93
#